data_0147b8c1028c64b85c48f656f7933b26
#
_entry.id   0147b8c1028c64b85c48f656f7933b26
#
_cell.length_a   1.000
_cell.length_b   1.000
_cell.length_c   1.000
_cell.angle_alpha   90.00
_cell.angle_beta   90.00
_cell.angle_gamma   90.00
#
_symmetry.space_group_name_H-M   'P 1'
#
loop_
_entity.id
_entity.type
_entity.pdbx_description
1 polymer ?
#
loop_
_entity_poly.entity_id
_entity_poly.type
_entity_poly.pdbx_seq_one_letter_code
_entity_poly.pdbx_strand_id
1 'polypeptide(L)'
;MTREEMNRLNLTPIEDYITEDFGEIGTPSRNEFEAGVDAFILGEKLKEERRKAGLTQEQLALKVGTKKSYISRIENGHADIQLSTLYRIFQGLGRRVSFSVL
;
A
#
# COMPACT_ATOMS: atom_id res chain seq x y z
N MET A 1 -14.46 17.08 2.13
CA MET A 1 -15.51 17.39 3.13
C MET A 1 -14.87 17.84 4.42
N THR A 2 -15.34 18.93 4.99
CA THR A 2 -14.81 19.44 6.26
C THR A 2 -15.43 18.70 7.45
N ARG A 3 -14.80 18.83 8.64
CA ARG A 3 -15.34 18.24 9.88
C ARG A 3 -16.70 18.82 10.22
N GLU A 4 -16.90 20.13 10.01
CA GLU A 4 -18.18 20.80 10.25
C GLU A 4 -19.29 20.26 9.34
N GLU A 5 -18.97 20.01 8.07
CA GLU A 5 -19.92 19.41 7.12
C GLU A 5 -20.29 17.98 7.54
N MET A 6 -19.31 17.20 7.99
CA MET A 6 -19.53 15.85 8.49
C MET A 6 -20.44 15.84 9.71
N ASN A 7 -20.18 16.74 10.67
CA ASN A 7 -21.01 16.88 11.87
C ASN A 7 -22.46 17.26 11.53
N ARG A 8 -22.64 18.20 10.59
CA ARG A 8 -23.96 18.62 10.15
C ARG A 8 -24.73 17.47 9.49
N LEU A 9 -24.03 16.61 8.76
CA LEU A 9 -24.61 15.44 8.09
C LEU A 9 -24.67 14.21 8.97
N ASN A 10 -24.30 14.33 10.24
CA ASN A 10 -24.26 13.21 11.19
C ASN A 10 -23.24 12.13 10.80
N LEU A 11 -22.15 12.54 10.18
CA LEU A 11 -21.07 11.65 9.76
C LEU A 11 -19.89 11.74 10.72
N THR A 12 -19.25 10.60 10.98
CA THR A 12 -18.03 10.55 11.79
C THR A 12 -16.82 10.38 10.88
N PRO A 13 -15.75 11.20 11.05
CA PRO A 13 -14.53 11.00 10.28
C PRO A 13 -13.96 9.60 10.49
N ILE A 14 -13.44 8.99 9.42
CA ILE A 14 -12.85 7.65 9.49
C ILE A 14 -11.70 7.61 10.52
N GLU A 15 -10.98 8.70 10.69
CA GLU A 15 -9.89 8.82 11.67
C GLU A 15 -10.37 8.55 13.10
N ASP A 16 -11.57 9.00 13.47
CA ASP A 16 -12.12 8.77 14.79
C ASP A 16 -12.43 7.30 15.03
N TYR A 17 -12.93 6.58 14.01
CA TYR A 17 -13.14 5.13 14.08
C TYR A 17 -11.84 4.38 14.24
N ILE A 18 -10.81 4.78 13.49
CA ILE A 18 -9.49 4.14 13.54
C ILE A 18 -8.87 4.36 14.93
N THR A 19 -8.97 5.57 15.47
CA THR A 19 -8.45 5.89 16.81
C THR A 19 -9.17 5.07 17.89
N GLU A 20 -10.48 4.88 17.77
CA GLU A 20 -11.25 4.07 18.71
C GLU A 20 -10.82 2.59 18.68
N ASP A 21 -10.65 2.02 17.49
CA ASP A 21 -10.35 0.59 17.33
C ASP A 21 -8.86 0.27 17.46
N PHE A 22 -7.96 1.14 16.99
CA PHE A 22 -6.53 0.87 16.86
C PHE A 22 -5.64 1.80 17.69
N GLY A 23 -6.19 2.81 18.35
CA GLY A 23 -5.47 3.73 19.23
C GLY A 23 -5.03 5.01 18.55
N GLU A 24 -4.42 5.88 19.35
CA GLU A 24 -3.93 7.19 18.92
C GLU A 24 -2.72 7.05 17.97
N ILE A 25 -2.52 8.06 17.12
CA ILE A 25 -1.37 8.15 16.23
C ILE A 25 -0.08 8.10 17.07
N GLY A 26 0.88 7.28 16.65
CA GLY A 26 2.17 7.12 17.33
C GLY A 26 2.22 6.00 18.36
N THR A 27 1.09 5.37 18.70
CA THR A 27 1.08 4.18 19.55
C THR A 27 1.49 2.94 18.74
N PRO A 28 2.06 1.89 19.38
CA PRO A 28 2.46 0.68 18.66
C PRO A 28 1.32 0.03 17.88
N SER A 29 0.12 -0.08 18.45
CA SER A 29 -1.02 -0.68 17.78
C SER A 29 -1.47 0.13 16.56
N ARG A 30 -1.42 1.46 16.65
CA ARG A 30 -1.76 2.33 15.53
C ARG A 30 -0.70 2.26 14.44
N ASN A 31 0.59 2.18 14.80
CA ASN A 31 1.68 2.05 13.84
C ASN A 31 1.57 0.73 13.07
N GLU A 32 1.25 -0.37 13.73
CA GLU A 32 1.01 -1.65 13.05
C GLU A 32 -0.16 -1.58 12.08
N PHE A 33 -1.24 -0.94 12.49
CA PHE A 33 -2.40 -0.75 11.64
C PHE A 33 -2.04 0.06 10.39
N GLU A 34 -1.36 1.18 10.54
CA GLU A 34 -0.97 2.05 9.42
C GLU A 34 -0.02 1.34 8.46
N ALA A 35 0.95 0.58 8.97
CA ALA A 35 1.86 -0.20 8.14
C ALA A 35 1.12 -1.28 7.35
N GLY A 36 0.12 -1.92 7.95
CA GLY A 36 -0.73 -2.91 7.29
C GLY A 36 -1.57 -2.31 6.19
N VAL A 37 -2.14 -1.12 6.42
CA VAL A 37 -2.92 -0.40 5.41
C VAL A 37 -2.03 0.02 4.24
N ASP A 38 -0.85 0.56 4.51
CA ASP A 38 0.10 0.97 3.46
C ASP A 38 0.55 -0.22 2.62
N ALA A 39 0.84 -1.35 3.25
CA ALA A 39 1.23 -2.57 2.55
C ALA A 39 0.09 -3.12 1.70
N PHE A 40 -1.14 -3.04 2.19
CA PHE A 40 -2.33 -3.45 1.44
C PHE A 40 -2.51 -2.58 0.19
N ILE A 41 -2.44 -1.26 0.35
CA ILE A 41 -2.60 -0.30 -0.76
C ILE A 41 -1.51 -0.54 -1.81
N LEU A 42 -0.27 -0.71 -1.39
CA LEU A 42 0.86 -0.97 -2.28
C LEU A 42 0.64 -2.27 -3.07
N GLY A 43 0.20 -3.32 -2.40
CA GLY A 43 -0.08 -4.61 -3.02
C GLY A 43 -1.17 -4.52 -4.08
N GLU A 44 -2.25 -3.82 -3.77
CA GLU A 44 -3.35 -3.60 -4.72
C GLU A 44 -2.89 -2.75 -5.92
N LYS A 45 -2.06 -1.74 -5.67
CA LYS A 45 -1.50 -0.89 -6.74
C LYS A 45 -0.60 -1.70 -7.67
N LEU A 46 0.26 -2.55 -7.12
CA LEU A 46 1.12 -3.42 -7.92
C LEU A 46 0.29 -4.37 -8.78
N LYS A 47 -0.72 -4.99 -8.21
CA LYS A 47 -1.62 -5.89 -8.92
C LYS A 47 -2.31 -5.17 -10.07
N GLU A 48 -2.83 -3.97 -9.83
CA GLU A 48 -3.49 -3.15 -10.84
C GLU A 48 -2.55 -2.82 -12.00
N GLU A 49 -1.36 -2.32 -11.71
CA GLU A 49 -0.39 -1.93 -12.73
C GLU A 49 0.12 -3.15 -13.52
N ARG A 50 0.33 -4.27 -12.83
CA ARG A 50 0.71 -5.52 -13.49
C ARG A 50 -0.36 -5.98 -14.48
N ARG A 51 -1.62 -5.97 -14.07
CA ARG A 51 -2.75 -6.37 -14.94
C ARG A 51 -2.93 -5.43 -16.13
N LYS A 52 -2.77 -4.14 -15.91
CA LYS A 52 -2.81 -3.15 -16.99
C LYS A 52 -1.71 -3.38 -18.02
N ALA A 53 -0.54 -3.84 -17.57
CA ALA A 53 0.58 -4.19 -18.46
C ALA A 53 0.39 -5.54 -19.16
N GLY A 54 -0.65 -6.29 -18.82
CA GLY A 54 -0.92 -7.59 -19.42
C GLY A 54 0.04 -8.68 -18.96
N LEU A 55 0.65 -8.55 -17.78
CA LEU A 55 1.65 -9.48 -17.28
C LEU A 55 1.09 -10.37 -16.17
N THR A 56 1.52 -11.63 -16.16
CA THR A 56 1.33 -12.50 -15.00
C THR A 56 2.37 -12.15 -13.93
N GLN A 57 2.17 -12.63 -12.69
CA GLN A 57 3.17 -12.47 -11.64
C GLN A 57 4.54 -13.04 -12.06
N GLU A 58 4.55 -14.20 -12.71
CA GLU A 58 5.77 -14.84 -13.18
C GLU A 58 6.46 -14.01 -14.27
N GLN A 59 5.69 -13.49 -15.22
CA GLN A 59 6.23 -12.66 -16.29
C GLN A 59 6.84 -11.37 -15.75
N LEU A 60 6.18 -10.73 -14.80
CA LEU A 60 6.71 -9.54 -14.14
C LEU A 60 7.99 -9.86 -13.37
N ALA A 61 8.00 -10.97 -12.63
CA ALA A 61 9.17 -11.41 -11.88
C ALA A 61 10.38 -11.62 -12.79
N LEU A 62 10.20 -12.28 -13.92
CA LEU A 62 11.25 -12.47 -14.91
C LEU A 62 11.75 -11.14 -15.48
N LYS A 63 10.83 -10.25 -15.80
CA LYS A 63 11.16 -8.94 -16.38
C LYS A 63 12.03 -8.08 -15.46
N VAL A 64 11.74 -8.10 -14.17
CA VAL A 64 12.45 -7.24 -13.20
C VAL A 64 13.55 -7.97 -12.43
N GLY A 65 13.77 -9.26 -12.68
CA GLY A 65 14.85 -10.03 -12.06
C GLY A 65 14.59 -10.40 -10.60
N THR A 66 13.34 -10.74 -10.28
CA THR A 66 12.97 -11.23 -8.94
C THR A 66 12.21 -12.56 -9.06
N LYS A 67 11.73 -13.08 -7.93
CA LYS A 67 10.97 -14.33 -7.89
C LYS A 67 9.46 -14.03 -7.89
N LYS A 68 8.68 -14.92 -8.50
CA LYS A 68 7.23 -14.86 -8.47
C LYS A 68 6.69 -14.79 -7.04
N SER A 69 7.29 -15.55 -6.12
CA SER A 69 6.89 -15.55 -4.72
C SER A 69 7.03 -14.17 -4.07
N TYR A 70 8.02 -13.39 -4.46
CA TYR A 70 8.21 -12.04 -3.96
C TYR A 70 7.11 -11.10 -4.46
N ILE A 71 6.78 -11.16 -5.75
CA ILE A 71 5.67 -10.41 -6.34
C ILE A 71 4.36 -10.77 -5.63
N SER A 72 4.11 -12.05 -5.44
CA SER A 72 2.91 -12.54 -4.76
C SER A 72 2.81 -12.03 -3.33
N ARG A 73 3.91 -11.99 -2.58
CA ARG A 73 3.93 -11.47 -1.21
C ARG A 73 3.56 -10.00 -1.16
N ILE A 74 4.11 -9.19 -2.07
CA ILE A 74 3.76 -7.77 -2.13
C ILE A 74 2.27 -7.61 -2.45
N GLU A 75 1.75 -8.31 -3.44
CA GLU A 75 0.35 -8.23 -3.84
C GLU A 75 -0.61 -8.74 -2.76
N ASN A 76 -0.13 -9.57 -1.85
CA ASN A 76 -0.92 -10.06 -0.71
C ASN A 76 -0.76 -9.19 0.55
N GLY A 77 -0.13 -8.04 0.44
CA GLY A 77 -0.08 -7.06 1.51
C GLY A 77 1.00 -7.29 2.56
N HIS A 78 2.05 -8.05 2.26
CA HIS A 78 3.18 -8.21 3.17
C HIS A 78 4.06 -6.95 3.18
N ALA A 79 4.51 -6.54 4.36
CA ALA A 79 5.19 -5.26 4.58
C ALA A 79 6.72 -5.34 4.56
N ASP A 80 7.31 -6.52 4.44
CA ASP A 80 8.76 -6.75 4.48
C ASP A 80 9.39 -6.60 3.08
N ILE A 81 9.31 -5.40 2.54
CA ILE A 81 9.74 -5.11 1.18
C ILE A 81 11.03 -4.29 1.20
N GLN A 82 12.02 -4.70 0.40
CA GLN A 82 13.20 -3.88 0.16
C GLN A 82 12.87 -2.74 -0.79
N LEU A 83 13.24 -1.53 -0.40
CA LEU A 83 12.93 -0.32 -1.16
C LEU A 83 13.53 -0.36 -2.58
N SER A 84 14.78 -0.80 -2.72
CA SER A 84 15.43 -0.91 -4.02
C SER A 84 14.70 -1.88 -4.96
N THR A 85 14.20 -2.98 -4.42
CA THR A 85 13.44 -3.95 -5.20
C THR A 85 12.09 -3.37 -5.62
N LEU A 86 11.43 -2.65 -4.73
CA LEU A 86 10.17 -1.98 -5.03
C LEU A 86 10.32 -1.00 -6.20
N TYR A 87 11.34 -0.15 -6.16
CA TYR A 87 11.64 0.78 -7.25
C TYR A 87 11.84 0.06 -8.57
N ARG A 88 12.61 -1.03 -8.55
CA ARG A 88 12.91 -1.81 -9.75
C ARG A 88 11.65 -2.45 -10.34
N ILE A 89 10.76 -2.96 -9.50
CA ILE A 89 9.51 -3.58 -9.93
C ILE A 89 8.62 -2.55 -10.63
N PHE A 90 8.37 -1.40 -10.02
CA PHE A 90 7.53 -0.37 -10.60
C PHE A 90 8.17 0.26 -11.83
N GLN A 91 9.49 0.43 -11.85
CA GLN A 91 10.21 0.88 -13.03
C GLN A 91 10.00 -0.06 -14.21
N GLY A 92 10.00 -1.38 -13.97
CA GLY A 92 9.69 -2.39 -14.98
C GLY A 92 8.26 -2.28 -15.51
N LEU A 93 7.37 -1.65 -14.78
CA LEU A 93 5.98 -1.38 -15.20
C LEU A 93 5.82 0.02 -15.80
N GLY A 94 6.92 0.76 -15.99
CA GLY A 94 6.87 2.12 -16.53
C GLY A 94 6.35 3.14 -15.52
N ARG A 95 6.40 2.83 -14.22
CA ARG A 95 5.91 3.70 -13.15
C ARG A 95 7.05 4.19 -12.27
N ARG A 96 6.87 5.36 -11.69
CA ARG A 96 7.81 5.97 -10.76
C ARG A 96 7.23 5.92 -9.36
N VAL A 97 8.06 5.51 -8.39
CA VAL A 97 7.70 5.53 -6.97
C VAL A 97 8.35 6.75 -6.32
N SER A 98 7.59 7.49 -5.53
CA SER A 98 8.12 8.59 -4.75
C SER A 98 7.72 8.40 -3.28
N PHE A 99 8.57 8.88 -2.38
CA PHE A 99 8.33 8.86 -0.94
C PHE A 99 8.27 10.26 -0.40
N SER A 100 7.43 10.41 0.62
CA SER A 100 7.32 11.66 1.36
C SER A 100 7.53 11.36 2.83
N VAL A 101 8.45 12.10 3.45
CA VAL A 101 8.69 12.03 4.89
C VAL A 101 8.13 13.32 5.50
N LEU A 102 7.18 13.16 6.39
CA LEU A 102 6.49 14.27 7.03
C LEU A 102 7.05 14.58 8.40
#